data_05db8e89bad7af969dc8e2b38298ea3e
#
_entry.id   05db8e89bad7af969dc8e2b38298ea3e
#
_cell.length_a   1.000
_cell.length_b   1.000
_cell.length_c   1.000
_cell.angle_alpha   90.00
_cell.angle_beta   90.00
_cell.angle_gamma   90.00
#
_symmetry.space_group_name_H-M   'P 1'
#
loop_
_entity.id
_entity.type
_entity.pdbx_description
1 polymer ?
#
loop_
_entity_poly.entity_id
_entity_poly.type
_entity_poly.pdbx_seq_one_letter_code
_entity_poly.pdbx_strand_id
1 'polypeptide(L)'
;MKPTISIIAAVAKNRAIGKGGDLIWHLSNDLKHFKEVTTGGCVLMGYNTYASLPGRKALPKRRNIIISSHLKDTPEGFEVANSILDAMKLVFNEENVFVIGGGIIYEQFLPMADKLYLTKIDKKFEADTFFPIVNFDEWELTELQVIDNDPQIDCEYRFETWERK
;
A
#
# COMPACT_ATOMS: atom_id res chain seq x y z
N MET A 1 14.54 -8.30 17.18
CA MET A 1 13.14 -8.30 16.72
C MET A 1 13.05 -7.90 15.25
N LYS A 2 12.17 -8.52 14.52
CA LYS A 2 11.94 -8.13 13.12
C LYS A 2 10.78 -7.14 13.04
N PRO A 3 10.73 -6.28 12.03
CA PRO A 3 9.60 -5.37 11.84
C PRO A 3 8.33 -6.12 11.48
N THR A 4 7.18 -5.53 11.80
CA THR A 4 5.90 -5.99 11.27
C THR A 4 5.74 -5.42 9.87
N ILE A 5 5.61 -6.29 8.88
CA ILE A 5 5.44 -5.91 7.48
C ILE A 5 3.97 -5.97 7.13
N SER A 6 3.42 -4.83 6.74
CA SER A 6 2.02 -4.70 6.38
C SER A 6 1.90 -4.22 4.94
N ILE A 7 0.91 -4.75 4.22
CA ILE A 7 0.52 -4.22 2.92
C ILE A 7 -0.70 -3.35 3.14
N ILE A 8 -0.72 -2.16 2.56
CA ILE A 8 -1.88 -1.29 2.59
C ILE A 8 -2.27 -0.93 1.15
N ALA A 9 -3.51 -1.19 0.78
CA ALA A 9 -4.01 -1.00 -0.58
C ALA A 9 -5.51 -0.78 -0.61
N ALA A 10 -5.97 -0.03 -1.61
CA ALA A 10 -7.37 0.05 -1.96
C ALA A 10 -7.59 -0.80 -3.20
N VAL A 11 -8.51 -1.76 -3.12
CA VAL A 11 -8.67 -2.83 -4.10
C VAL A 11 -10.12 -2.95 -4.53
N ALA A 12 -10.37 -2.85 -5.83
CA ALA A 12 -11.69 -3.03 -6.40
C ALA A 12 -12.14 -4.49 -6.39
N LYS A 13 -13.40 -4.72 -6.68
CA LYS A 13 -13.99 -6.06 -6.71
C LYS A 13 -13.28 -7.00 -7.69
N ASN A 14 -12.76 -6.48 -8.79
CA ASN A 14 -11.98 -7.23 -9.78
C ASN A 14 -10.47 -7.16 -9.54
N ARG A 15 -10.04 -6.80 -8.34
CA ARG A 15 -8.64 -6.61 -7.92
C ARG A 15 -7.95 -5.41 -8.57
N ALA A 16 -8.67 -4.54 -9.26
CA ALA A 16 -8.10 -3.34 -9.87
C ALA A 16 -7.53 -2.40 -8.80
N ILE A 17 -6.33 -1.87 -9.02
CA ILE A 17 -5.68 -0.91 -8.13
C ILE A 17 -5.18 0.34 -8.84
N GLY A 18 -5.06 0.32 -10.16
CA GLY A 18 -4.57 1.48 -10.88
C GLY A 18 -4.79 1.40 -12.38
N LYS A 19 -4.69 2.57 -13.03
CA LYS A 19 -4.76 2.72 -14.48
C LYS A 19 -3.92 3.92 -14.88
N GLY A 20 -3.03 3.73 -15.86
CA GLY A 20 -2.18 4.80 -16.35
C GLY A 20 -1.22 5.38 -15.32
N GLY A 21 -0.81 4.57 -14.34
CA GLY A 21 0.12 5.00 -13.29
C GLY A 21 -0.52 5.73 -12.12
N ASP A 22 -1.84 5.83 -12.08
CA ASP A 22 -2.57 6.51 -11.02
C ASP A 22 -3.67 5.62 -10.45
N LEU A 23 -4.22 6.02 -9.30
CA LEU A 23 -5.38 5.36 -8.71
C LEU A 23 -6.61 5.60 -9.56
N ILE A 24 -7.50 4.60 -9.61
CA ILE A 24 -8.74 4.68 -10.39
C ILE A 24 -9.89 5.33 -9.61
N TRP A 25 -9.65 5.70 -8.36
CA TRP A 25 -10.61 6.42 -7.52
C TRP A 25 -9.86 7.30 -6.53
N HIS A 26 -10.56 8.32 -6.02
CA HIS A 26 -10.01 9.22 -5.00
C HIS A 26 -11.08 9.41 -3.92
N LEU A 27 -10.90 8.73 -2.79
CA LEU A 27 -11.81 8.78 -1.65
C LEU A 27 -11.10 9.45 -0.47
N SER A 28 -11.68 10.54 0.03
CA SER A 28 -11.11 11.28 1.16
C SER A 28 -11.00 10.42 2.42
N ASN A 29 -12.01 9.58 2.67
CA ASN A 29 -11.98 8.65 3.81
C ASN A 29 -10.85 7.64 3.69
N ASP A 30 -10.56 7.17 2.49
CA ASP A 30 -9.48 6.22 2.25
C ASP A 30 -8.12 6.88 2.47
N LEU A 31 -7.93 8.10 1.99
CA LEU A 31 -6.70 8.87 2.22
C LEU A 31 -6.47 9.14 3.70
N LYS A 32 -7.53 9.46 4.43
CA LYS A 32 -7.47 9.66 5.88
C LYS A 32 -7.09 8.38 6.61
N HIS A 33 -7.70 7.27 6.24
CA HIS A 33 -7.41 5.94 6.78
C HIS A 33 -5.95 5.57 6.53
N PHE A 34 -5.47 5.75 5.31
CA PHE A 34 -4.07 5.52 4.94
C PHE A 34 -3.12 6.32 5.82
N LYS A 35 -3.40 7.60 5.99
CA LYS A 35 -2.58 8.48 6.83
C LYS A 35 -2.57 8.01 8.29
N GLU A 36 -3.73 7.68 8.84
CA GLU A 36 -3.85 7.24 10.24
C GLU A 36 -3.06 5.95 10.48
N VAL A 37 -3.13 5.00 9.55
CA VAL A 37 -2.45 3.71 9.69
C VAL A 37 -0.93 3.85 9.56
N THR A 38 -0.45 4.65 8.60
CA THR A 38 0.98 4.69 8.25
C THR A 38 1.80 5.72 9.01
N THR A 39 1.18 6.74 9.61
CA THR A 39 1.91 7.81 10.31
C THR A 39 2.75 7.24 11.45
N GLY A 40 4.01 7.66 11.50
CA GLY A 40 4.97 7.19 12.50
C GLY A 40 5.75 5.95 12.08
N GLY A 41 5.37 5.32 10.96
CA GLY A 41 6.05 4.13 10.45
C GLY A 41 6.95 4.43 9.26
N CYS A 42 7.37 3.35 8.59
CA CYS A 42 8.15 3.41 7.37
C CYS A 42 7.31 2.96 6.19
N VAL A 43 7.32 3.70 5.09
CA VAL A 43 6.60 3.32 3.87
C VAL A 43 7.60 2.90 2.79
N LEU A 44 7.34 1.76 2.17
CA LEU A 44 8.09 1.22 1.04
C LEU A 44 7.25 1.34 -0.22
N MET A 45 7.83 1.82 -1.30
CA MET A 45 7.12 2.01 -2.56
C MET A 45 8.04 1.73 -3.75
N GLY A 46 7.44 1.34 -4.86
CA GLY A 46 8.13 1.27 -6.13
C GLY A 46 8.20 2.64 -6.80
N TYR A 47 8.94 2.73 -7.89
CA TYR A 47 9.12 4.00 -8.60
C TYR A 47 7.80 4.62 -9.07
N ASN A 48 6.89 3.81 -9.63
CA ASN A 48 5.62 4.34 -10.16
C ASN A 48 4.74 4.95 -9.06
N THR A 49 4.76 4.38 -7.87
CA THR A 49 4.05 4.95 -6.72
C THR A 49 4.67 6.26 -6.30
N TYR A 50 6.00 6.31 -6.20
CA TYR A 50 6.72 7.56 -5.94
C TYR A 50 6.35 8.64 -6.97
N ALA A 51 6.38 8.29 -8.25
CA ALA A 51 6.08 9.23 -9.33
C ALA A 51 4.64 9.76 -9.29
N SER A 52 3.72 9.01 -8.68
CA SER A 52 2.32 9.41 -8.55
C SER A 52 2.01 10.21 -7.28
N LEU A 53 2.96 10.32 -6.36
CA LEU A 53 2.75 11.12 -5.16
C LEU A 53 2.58 12.60 -5.52
N PRO A 54 1.68 13.34 -4.84
CA PRO A 54 1.48 14.76 -5.10
C PRO A 54 2.80 15.54 -5.02
N GLY A 55 3.21 16.16 -6.13
CA GLY A 55 4.46 16.90 -6.23
C GLY A 55 5.71 16.05 -6.04
N ARG A 56 5.59 14.71 -6.09
CA ARG A 56 6.66 13.74 -5.79
C ARG A 56 7.34 14.04 -4.46
N LYS A 57 6.54 14.41 -3.46
CA LYS A 57 7.04 14.76 -2.13
C LYS A 57 6.89 13.59 -1.16
N ALA A 58 7.86 13.46 -0.26
CA ALA A 58 7.81 12.46 0.79
C ALA A 58 6.59 12.65 1.68
N LEU A 59 6.00 11.53 2.10
CA LEU A 59 4.86 11.55 3.01
C LEU A 59 5.36 12.01 4.40
N PRO A 60 4.76 13.08 4.97
CA PRO A 60 5.25 13.62 6.23
C PRO A 60 5.07 12.67 7.41
N LYS A 61 5.94 12.78 8.41
CA LYS A 61 5.94 11.99 9.64
C LYS A 61 6.11 10.49 9.41
N ARG A 62 6.75 10.12 8.29
CA ARG A 62 7.04 8.75 7.93
C ARG A 62 8.43 8.67 7.29
N ARG A 63 9.10 7.56 7.48
CA ARG A 63 10.31 7.25 6.72
C ARG A 63 9.86 6.77 5.34
N ASN A 64 10.41 7.34 4.28
CA ASN A 64 10.00 7.05 2.90
C ASN A 64 11.14 6.38 2.16
N ILE A 65 10.93 5.16 1.65
CA ILE A 65 11.93 4.41 0.91
C ILE A 65 11.36 3.99 -0.44
N ILE A 66 12.09 4.32 -1.51
CA ILE A 66 11.77 3.93 -2.88
C ILE A 66 12.61 2.71 -3.24
N ILE A 67 11.96 1.67 -3.74
CA ILE A 67 12.66 0.48 -4.26
C ILE A 67 12.75 0.62 -5.77
N SER A 68 13.96 0.85 -6.28
CA SER A 68 14.19 1.04 -7.70
C SER A 68 15.63 0.71 -8.06
N SER A 69 15.83 -0.10 -9.10
CA SER A 69 17.15 -0.40 -9.64
C SER A 69 17.64 0.66 -10.64
N HIS A 70 16.78 1.62 -10.99
CA HIS A 70 17.05 2.59 -12.05
C HIS A 70 17.25 4.02 -11.56
N LEU A 71 16.83 4.33 -10.35
CA LEU A 71 16.87 5.69 -9.82
C LEU A 71 18.31 6.03 -9.42
N LYS A 72 18.90 7.02 -10.10
CA LYS A 72 20.29 7.41 -9.89
C LYS A 72 20.48 8.39 -8.75
N ASP A 73 19.53 9.34 -8.62
CA ASP A 73 19.58 10.38 -7.61
C ASP A 73 18.53 10.10 -6.53
N THR A 74 18.87 10.38 -5.28
CA THR A 74 17.93 10.20 -4.17
C THR A 74 17.09 11.47 -4.04
N PRO A 75 15.76 11.38 -4.27
CA PRO A 75 14.90 12.54 -4.08
C PRO A 75 14.90 13.02 -2.63
N GLU A 76 14.71 14.31 -2.44
CA GLU A 76 14.68 14.90 -1.10
C GLU A 76 13.57 14.29 -0.24
N GLY A 77 13.92 13.89 0.98
CA GLY A 77 12.98 13.27 1.92
C GLY A 77 12.82 11.79 1.75
N PHE A 78 13.51 11.19 0.78
CA PHE A 78 13.44 9.75 0.50
C PHE A 78 14.79 9.08 0.71
N GLU A 79 14.75 7.76 0.85
CA GLU A 79 15.90 6.89 0.71
C GLU A 79 15.63 5.99 -0.50
N VAL A 80 16.66 5.48 -1.13
CA VAL A 80 16.52 4.57 -2.28
C VAL A 80 17.17 3.24 -1.94
N ALA A 81 16.41 2.16 -2.12
CA ALA A 81 16.91 0.78 -2.07
C ALA A 81 16.93 0.25 -3.50
N ASN A 82 17.99 -0.45 -3.88
CA ASN A 82 18.13 -0.96 -5.25
C ASN A 82 17.41 -2.29 -5.48
N SER A 83 16.95 -2.93 -4.40
CA SER A 83 16.30 -4.23 -4.46
C SER A 83 15.43 -4.43 -3.21
N ILE A 84 14.59 -5.47 -3.24
CA ILE A 84 13.82 -5.89 -2.05
C ILE A 84 14.76 -6.23 -0.89
N LEU A 85 15.85 -6.94 -1.17
CA LEU A 85 16.82 -7.30 -0.13
C LEU A 85 17.45 -6.07 0.51
N ASP A 86 17.83 -5.08 -0.28
CA ASP A 86 18.38 -3.82 0.23
C ASP A 86 17.35 -3.08 1.09
N ALA A 87 16.09 -3.05 0.65
CA ALA A 87 15.03 -2.42 1.42
C ALA A 87 14.85 -3.10 2.78
N MET A 88 14.88 -4.42 2.82
CA MET A 88 14.75 -5.19 4.07
C MET A 88 15.91 -4.91 5.03
N LYS A 89 17.10 -4.71 4.50
CA LYS A 89 18.27 -4.32 5.32
C LYS A 89 18.11 -2.92 5.91
N LEU A 90 17.54 -1.98 5.15
CA LEU A 90 17.32 -0.61 5.61
C LEU A 90 16.30 -0.54 6.75
N VAL A 91 15.30 -1.43 6.74
CA VAL A 91 14.15 -1.33 7.66
C VAL A 91 14.22 -2.32 8.84
N PHE A 92 15.30 -3.09 8.98
CA PHE A 92 15.32 -4.15 9.99
C PHE A 92 15.15 -3.62 11.44
N ASN A 93 15.43 -2.35 11.68
CA ASN A 93 15.25 -1.69 12.99
C ASN A 93 13.88 -1.02 13.15
N GLU A 94 13.07 -1.00 12.10
CA GLU A 94 11.75 -0.38 12.16
C GLU A 94 10.76 -1.29 12.88
N GLU A 95 9.81 -0.68 13.59
CA GLU A 95 8.74 -1.42 14.25
C GLU A 95 7.65 -1.79 13.23
N ASN A 96 7.21 -0.83 12.42
CA ASN A 96 6.16 -1.01 11.43
C ASN A 96 6.61 -0.54 10.05
N VAL A 97 6.49 -1.43 9.09
CA VAL A 97 6.82 -1.17 7.69
C VAL A 97 5.59 -1.41 6.85
N PHE A 98 5.19 -0.41 6.05
CA PHE A 98 4.01 -0.45 5.21
C PHE A 98 4.40 -0.44 3.74
N VAL A 99 3.99 -1.46 3.01
CA VAL A 99 4.19 -1.56 1.56
C VAL A 99 3.00 -0.90 0.87
N ILE A 100 3.24 0.18 0.15
CA ILE A 100 2.18 1.03 -0.38
C ILE A 100 2.01 0.95 -1.91
N GLY A 101 2.75 0.07 -2.57
CA GLY A 101 2.53 -0.24 -3.97
C GLY A 101 3.75 0.02 -4.86
N GLY A 102 3.64 -0.19 -6.14
CA GLY A 102 2.46 -0.69 -6.86
C GLY A 102 2.36 -2.21 -6.97
N GLY A 103 1.68 -2.67 -8.00
CA GLY A 103 1.32 -4.08 -8.15
C GLY A 103 2.46 -5.07 -8.03
N ILE A 104 3.59 -4.79 -8.68
CA ILE A 104 4.77 -5.66 -8.64
C ILE A 104 5.34 -5.71 -7.21
N ILE A 105 5.38 -4.57 -6.52
CA ILE A 105 5.89 -4.49 -5.15
C ILE A 105 4.96 -5.24 -4.20
N TYR A 106 3.66 -5.10 -4.34
CA TYR A 106 2.69 -5.87 -3.56
C TYR A 106 2.90 -7.37 -3.73
N GLU A 107 3.05 -7.81 -4.97
CA GLU A 107 3.26 -9.23 -5.29
C GLU A 107 4.53 -9.78 -4.62
N GLN A 108 5.61 -9.02 -4.65
CA GLN A 108 6.89 -9.44 -4.07
C GLN A 108 6.86 -9.47 -2.53
N PHE A 109 6.08 -8.59 -1.90
CA PHE A 109 6.01 -8.53 -0.44
C PHE A 109 4.92 -9.41 0.17
N LEU A 110 3.93 -9.84 -0.61
CA LEU A 110 2.82 -10.64 -0.06
C LEU A 110 3.29 -11.87 0.71
N PRO A 111 4.26 -12.66 0.23
CA PRO A 111 4.74 -13.83 0.99
C PRO A 111 5.37 -13.49 2.34
N MET A 112 5.87 -12.27 2.51
CA MET A 112 6.54 -11.81 3.72
C MET A 112 5.63 -11.00 4.65
N ALA A 113 4.45 -10.61 4.18
CA ALA A 113 3.60 -9.70 4.93
C ALA A 113 2.95 -10.39 6.14
N ASP A 114 2.91 -9.67 7.24
CA ASP A 114 2.27 -10.10 8.48
C ASP A 114 0.82 -9.63 8.57
N LYS A 115 0.52 -8.48 7.96
CA LYS A 115 -0.82 -7.87 7.96
C LYS A 115 -1.19 -7.32 6.60
N LEU A 116 -2.48 -7.29 6.32
CA LEU A 116 -3.05 -6.60 5.16
C LEU A 116 -4.08 -5.59 5.64
N TYR A 117 -3.90 -4.35 5.24
CA TYR A 117 -4.89 -3.28 5.42
C TYR A 117 -5.51 -3.02 4.05
N LEU A 118 -6.68 -3.57 3.81
CA LEU A 118 -7.34 -3.50 2.51
C LEU A 118 -8.60 -2.64 2.57
N THR A 119 -8.68 -1.66 1.68
CA THR A 119 -9.92 -0.96 1.42
C THR A 119 -10.56 -1.68 0.24
N LYS A 120 -11.61 -2.46 0.52
CA LYS A 120 -12.31 -3.26 -0.50
C LYS A 120 -13.47 -2.47 -1.06
N ILE A 121 -13.39 -2.11 -2.33
CA ILE A 121 -14.42 -1.32 -3.02
C ILE A 121 -15.32 -2.27 -3.81
N ASP A 122 -16.61 -2.25 -3.49
CA ASP A 122 -17.60 -3.17 -4.06
C ASP A 122 -18.07 -2.72 -5.45
N LYS A 123 -17.09 -2.54 -6.33
CA LYS A 123 -17.31 -2.14 -7.72
C LYS A 123 -16.14 -2.59 -8.57
N LYS A 124 -16.40 -2.98 -9.81
CA LYS A 124 -15.36 -3.30 -10.78
C LYS A 124 -14.95 -2.04 -11.52
N PHE A 125 -13.67 -1.90 -11.80
CA PHE A 125 -13.13 -0.77 -12.56
C PHE A 125 -12.27 -1.27 -13.70
N GLU A 126 -12.24 -0.51 -14.80
CA GLU A 126 -11.26 -0.72 -15.85
C GLU A 126 -9.89 -0.33 -15.32
N ALA A 127 -8.90 -1.20 -15.50
CA ALA A 127 -7.58 -1.00 -14.91
C ALA A 127 -6.51 -1.70 -15.74
N ASP A 128 -5.26 -1.28 -15.53
CA ASP A 128 -4.08 -1.95 -16.09
C ASP A 128 -3.18 -2.55 -15.00
N THR A 129 -3.48 -2.27 -13.74
CA THR A 129 -2.70 -2.76 -12.60
C THR A 129 -3.65 -3.40 -11.59
N PHE A 130 -3.26 -4.58 -11.11
CA PHE A 130 -4.10 -5.39 -10.23
C PHE A 130 -3.35 -5.82 -8.98
N PHE A 131 -4.09 -5.94 -7.88
CA PHE A 131 -3.58 -6.50 -6.64
C PHE A 131 -3.34 -8.00 -6.83
N PRO A 132 -2.29 -8.58 -6.23
CA PRO A 132 -2.05 -10.02 -6.35
C PRO A 132 -3.20 -10.84 -5.75
N ILE A 133 -3.34 -12.08 -6.21
CA ILE A 133 -4.33 -13.00 -5.68
C ILE A 133 -3.91 -13.42 -4.28
N VAL A 134 -4.82 -13.26 -3.32
CA VAL A 134 -4.59 -13.60 -1.92
C VAL A 134 -5.38 -14.87 -1.57
N ASN A 135 -4.71 -15.84 -0.99
CA ASN A 135 -5.39 -16.99 -0.40
C ASN A 135 -5.82 -16.62 1.02
N PHE A 136 -7.05 -16.16 1.18
CA PHE A 136 -7.55 -15.68 2.47
C PHE A 136 -7.71 -16.78 3.53
N ASP A 137 -7.58 -18.06 3.16
CA ASP A 137 -7.54 -19.14 4.14
C ASP A 137 -6.30 -19.07 5.04
N GLU A 138 -5.25 -18.36 4.60
CA GLU A 138 -4.02 -18.14 5.36
C GLU A 138 -4.11 -16.93 6.28
N TRP A 139 -5.22 -16.21 6.25
CA TRP A 139 -5.38 -14.93 6.95
C TRP A 139 -6.62 -14.93 7.82
N GLU A 140 -6.57 -14.15 8.90
CA GLU A 140 -7.71 -13.92 9.79
C GLU A 140 -8.17 -12.47 9.69
N LEU A 141 -9.45 -12.25 9.45
CA LEU A 141 -10.04 -10.91 9.47
C LEU A 141 -10.18 -10.47 10.93
N THR A 142 -9.41 -9.43 11.30
CA THR A 142 -9.38 -8.94 12.69
C THR A 142 -10.15 -7.65 12.91
N GLU A 143 -10.32 -6.85 11.85
CA GLU A 143 -11.11 -5.62 11.92
C GLU A 143 -11.89 -5.42 10.63
N LEU A 144 -13.09 -4.88 10.75
CA LEU A 144 -13.97 -4.60 9.62
C LEU A 144 -14.81 -3.35 9.90
N GLN A 145 -14.79 -2.41 8.96
CA GLN A 145 -15.67 -1.25 8.98
C GLN A 145 -16.29 -1.09 7.60
N VAL A 146 -17.62 -1.07 7.55
CA VAL A 146 -18.36 -0.90 6.27
C VAL A 146 -18.78 0.56 6.13
N ILE A 147 -18.52 1.14 4.95
CA ILE A 147 -18.93 2.48 4.57
C ILE A 147 -19.91 2.37 3.41
N ASP A 148 -21.16 2.73 3.63
CA ASP A 148 -22.23 2.61 2.63
C ASP A 148 -22.89 3.93 2.27
N ASN A 149 -22.40 5.05 2.80
CA ASN A 149 -23.02 6.36 2.67
C ASN A 149 -22.04 7.46 2.23
N ASP A 150 -20.95 7.10 1.57
CA ASP A 150 -19.97 8.08 1.09
C ASP A 150 -20.45 8.68 -0.25
N PRO A 151 -20.71 10.00 -0.31
CA PRO A 151 -21.19 10.63 -1.53
C PRO A 151 -20.14 10.69 -2.65
N GLN A 152 -18.88 10.40 -2.36
CA GLN A 152 -17.81 10.41 -3.36
C GLN A 152 -17.81 9.17 -4.26
N ILE A 153 -18.58 8.14 -3.92
CA ILE A 153 -18.69 6.92 -4.71
C ILE A 153 -20.10 6.35 -4.60
N ASP A 154 -20.52 5.65 -5.64
CA ASP A 154 -21.89 5.09 -5.75
C ASP A 154 -22.01 3.64 -5.27
N CYS A 155 -21.03 3.15 -4.53
CA CYS A 155 -21.05 1.80 -3.99
C CYS A 155 -20.53 1.79 -2.55
N GLU A 156 -20.74 0.68 -1.86
CA GLU A 156 -20.14 0.49 -0.54
C GLU A 156 -18.66 0.14 -0.67
N TYR A 157 -17.92 0.43 0.36
CA TYR A 157 -16.55 -0.07 0.50
C TYR A 157 -16.30 -0.41 1.96
N ARG A 158 -15.23 -1.18 2.21
CA ARG A 158 -14.92 -1.67 3.56
C ARG A 158 -13.45 -1.45 3.86
N PHE A 159 -13.16 -1.06 5.09
CA PHE A 159 -11.81 -1.11 5.62
C PHE A 159 -11.65 -2.45 6.33
N GLU A 160 -10.75 -3.28 5.85
CA GLU A 160 -10.47 -4.60 6.39
C GLU A 160 -9.04 -4.69 6.88
N THR A 161 -8.85 -5.27 8.07
CA THR A 161 -7.51 -5.62 8.56
C THR A 161 -7.45 -7.13 8.68
N TRP A 162 -6.45 -7.71 8.01
CA TRP A 162 -6.20 -9.14 8.02
C TRP A 162 -4.84 -9.40 8.65
N GLU A 163 -4.75 -10.43 9.47
CA GLU A 163 -3.49 -10.88 10.07
C GLU A 163 -3.19 -12.30 9.62
N ARG A 164 -1.93 -12.58 9.34
CA ARG A 164 -1.52 -13.92 8.93
C ARG A 164 -1.70 -14.89 10.08
N LYS A 165 -2.28 -16.05 9.78
CA LYS A 165 -2.48 -17.11 10.77
C LYS A 165 -1.19 -17.74 11.23
#